data_66a35f010f3bf790c622a1f3e92c016a
#
_entry.id   66a35f010f3bf790c622a1f3e92c016a
#
_cell.length_a   1.000
_cell.length_b   1.000
_cell.length_c   1.000
_cell.angle_alpha   90.00
_cell.angle_beta   90.00
_cell.angle_gamma   90.00
#
_symmetry.space_group_name_H-M   'P 1'
#
loop_
_entity.id
_entity.type
_entity.pdbx_description
1 polymer ?
#
loop_
_entity_poly.entity_id
_entity_poly.type
_entity_poly.pdbx_seq_one_letter_code
_entity_poly.pdbx_strand_id
1 'polypeptide(L)'
;MFLSVFDVFKIGIGPSSSHTVGPMVAAARFLDMARTAALPSTGRLTVTLHGSLAFTGKGHGTDRAVILGLAGEKPQTMDPDRVEDVLRHMAERGSLVLTPDHHLAFNPARDVIFDFGPALKGHANGVVFRILDDDNNTLLSETYFSIGGGFVQTEQERAQSLAAGKAERPAVAVPYPFRTAAEMLEMGQRAGLTIAAMKRANELVSQSPEELDANLDRIWNAMRDCMNRGLTLTGTLPGGLRIKRRAAEIHDKLKQEQGNNAIQPHRLMDWLSVYAMAVNEENAAGGRVVTAPTNGAAGVIPATIRYYLDHCLGADHAGIRTFLLAAAAIGGLIKHNASISGAEVGCQGEVGSASAMAAAGLCACLLYTSPSPR
;
A
#
# COMPACT_ATOMS: atom_id res chain seq x y z
N MET A 1 -1.23 17.54 11.61
CA MET A 1 -1.52 17.22 10.18
C MET A 1 -2.60 16.17 10.14
N PHE A 2 -3.69 16.39 9.40
CA PHE A 2 -4.70 15.36 9.17
C PHE A 2 -4.24 14.42 8.06
N LEU A 3 -4.30 13.11 8.29
CA LEU A 3 -4.12 12.08 7.27
C LEU A 3 -5.46 11.38 7.07
N SER A 4 -5.93 11.31 5.84
CA SER A 4 -7.16 10.59 5.52
C SER A 4 -7.01 9.08 5.78
N VAL A 5 -8.12 8.40 6.05
CA VAL A 5 -8.16 6.93 6.12
C VAL A 5 -7.61 6.31 4.82
N PHE A 6 -7.80 6.97 3.68
CA PHE A 6 -7.31 6.55 2.37
C PHE A 6 -5.83 6.85 2.11
N ASP A 7 -5.20 7.66 2.96
CA ASP A 7 -3.73 7.82 2.99
C ASP A 7 -3.06 6.68 3.75
N VAL A 8 -3.76 6.10 4.71
CA VAL A 8 -3.28 4.98 5.54
C VAL A 8 -3.56 3.64 4.87
N PHE A 9 -4.77 3.47 4.31
CA PHE A 9 -5.20 2.26 3.60
C PHE A 9 -5.24 2.53 2.10
N LYS A 10 -4.33 1.93 1.36
CA LYS A 10 -4.24 2.09 -0.10
C LYS A 10 -4.34 0.73 -0.78
N ILE A 11 -5.27 0.60 -1.71
CA ILE A 11 -5.31 -0.56 -2.59
C ILE A 11 -4.11 -0.48 -3.53
N GLY A 12 -3.35 -1.56 -3.63
CA GLY A 12 -2.16 -1.65 -4.44
C GLY A 12 -1.82 -3.09 -4.79
N ILE A 13 -0.59 -3.32 -5.17
CA ILE A 13 -0.06 -4.64 -5.50
C ILE A 13 1.17 -4.96 -4.64
N GLY A 14 1.38 -6.27 -4.40
CA GLY A 14 2.59 -6.75 -3.73
C GLY A 14 3.84 -6.71 -4.62
N PRO A 15 4.98 -7.02 -4.05
CA PRO A 15 5.16 -7.34 -2.63
C PRO A 15 5.47 -6.13 -1.72
N SER A 16 5.78 -4.93 -2.27
CA SER A 16 6.28 -3.83 -1.47
C SER A 16 5.62 -2.49 -1.78
N SER A 17 5.23 -1.73 -0.77
CA SER A 17 4.70 -0.38 -0.97
C SER A 17 5.76 0.60 -1.50
N SER A 18 7.03 0.46 -1.07
CA SER A 18 8.11 1.36 -1.49
C SER A 18 8.87 0.90 -2.73
N HIS A 19 8.96 -0.42 -2.98
CA HIS A 19 9.75 -0.97 -4.09
C HIS A 19 8.89 -1.46 -5.27
N THR A 20 7.57 -1.56 -5.09
CA THR A 20 6.64 -1.98 -6.15
C THR A 20 5.61 -0.89 -6.43
N VAL A 21 4.76 -0.56 -5.44
CA VAL A 21 3.68 0.43 -5.64
C VAL A 21 4.25 1.81 -5.96
N GLY A 22 5.26 2.29 -5.20
CA GLY A 22 5.87 3.59 -5.44
C GLY A 22 6.47 3.74 -6.84
N PRO A 23 7.36 2.85 -7.29
CA PRO A 23 7.89 2.87 -8.65
C PRO A 23 6.84 2.76 -9.74
N MET A 24 5.77 1.98 -9.55
CA MET A 24 4.64 1.91 -10.48
C MET A 24 3.91 3.26 -10.60
N VAL A 25 3.65 3.91 -9.47
CA VAL A 25 3.05 5.26 -9.43
C VAL A 25 3.97 6.29 -10.07
N ALA A 26 5.28 6.23 -9.81
CA ALA A 26 6.27 7.12 -10.43
C ALA A 26 6.26 6.98 -11.96
N ALA A 27 6.25 5.74 -12.45
CA ALA A 27 6.19 5.44 -13.88
C ALA A 27 4.91 5.96 -14.55
N ALA A 28 3.75 5.77 -13.90
CA ALA A 28 2.48 6.31 -14.40
C ALA A 28 2.47 7.85 -14.42
N ARG A 29 3.00 8.52 -13.38
CA ARG A 29 3.14 9.99 -13.35
C ARG A 29 4.07 10.49 -14.46
N PHE A 30 5.18 9.78 -14.69
CA PHE A 30 6.09 10.13 -15.78
C PHE A 30 5.44 9.94 -17.15
N LEU A 31 4.69 8.86 -17.35
CA LEU A 31 3.94 8.63 -18.60
C LEU A 31 2.95 9.78 -18.87
N ASP A 32 2.21 10.22 -17.86
CA ASP A 32 1.27 11.33 -17.99
C ASP A 32 2.00 12.65 -18.32
N MET A 33 3.16 12.90 -17.71
CA MET A 33 4.00 14.05 -18.02
C MET A 33 4.54 13.97 -19.47
N ALA A 34 5.02 12.82 -19.91
CA ALA A 34 5.54 12.62 -21.26
C ALA A 34 4.45 12.80 -22.34
N ARG A 35 3.21 12.44 -22.06
CA ARG A 35 2.06 12.62 -22.96
C ARG A 35 1.70 14.09 -23.18
N THR A 36 2.01 14.97 -22.23
CA THR A 36 1.72 16.41 -22.32
C THR A 36 2.92 17.21 -22.78
N ALA A 37 4.11 16.64 -22.82
CA ALA A 37 5.32 17.32 -23.25
C ALA A 37 5.40 17.40 -24.78
N ALA A 38 5.95 18.50 -25.28
CA ALA A 38 6.24 18.67 -26.71
C ALA A 38 7.50 17.89 -27.09
N LEU A 39 7.34 16.61 -27.39
CA LEU A 39 8.42 15.68 -27.74
C LEU A 39 8.44 15.42 -29.25
N PRO A 40 9.63 15.20 -29.87
CA PRO A 40 9.71 14.75 -31.25
C PRO A 40 9.11 13.34 -31.40
N SER A 41 8.74 12.98 -32.63
CA SER A 41 8.14 11.68 -32.93
C SER A 41 9.09 10.50 -32.77
N THR A 42 10.40 10.75 -32.71
CA THR A 42 11.46 9.74 -32.47
C THR A 42 12.08 9.98 -31.10
N GLY A 43 12.55 8.91 -30.49
CA GLY A 43 13.24 8.95 -29.20
C GLY A 43 13.16 7.62 -28.48
N ARG A 44 13.93 7.54 -27.39
CA ARG A 44 14.03 6.34 -26.59
C ARG A 44 13.82 6.66 -25.12
N LEU A 45 13.00 5.87 -24.43
CA LEU A 45 12.86 5.92 -22.97
C LEU A 45 13.91 5.05 -22.30
N THR A 46 14.53 5.57 -21.24
CA THR A 46 15.35 4.81 -20.29
C THR A 46 14.85 5.05 -18.88
N VAL A 47 14.96 4.04 -18.02
CA VAL A 47 14.61 4.11 -16.60
C VAL A 47 15.80 3.59 -15.81
N THR A 48 16.31 4.39 -14.88
CA THR A 48 17.43 4.00 -14.01
C THR A 48 16.95 3.92 -12.56
N LEU A 49 17.10 2.75 -11.97
CA LEU A 49 16.81 2.45 -10.57
C LEU A 49 18.09 2.67 -9.75
N HIS A 50 18.00 3.43 -8.66
CA HIS A 50 19.15 3.78 -7.84
C HIS A 50 18.98 3.32 -6.39
N GLY A 51 20.08 3.12 -5.70
CA GLY A 51 20.14 2.80 -4.28
C GLY A 51 19.34 1.54 -3.95
N SER A 52 18.45 1.57 -2.96
CA SER A 52 17.69 0.39 -2.54
C SER A 52 16.80 -0.19 -3.65
N LEU A 53 16.28 0.66 -4.56
CA LEU A 53 15.52 0.18 -5.73
C LEU A 53 16.37 -0.63 -6.71
N ALA A 54 17.68 -0.39 -6.77
CA ALA A 54 18.60 -1.20 -7.56
C ALA A 54 18.99 -2.48 -6.81
N PHE A 55 19.49 -2.35 -5.58
CA PHE A 55 20.05 -3.48 -4.85
C PHE A 55 19.05 -4.55 -4.47
N THR A 56 17.80 -4.18 -4.17
CA THR A 56 16.74 -5.11 -3.75
C THR A 56 15.59 -5.20 -4.74
N GLY A 57 15.62 -4.41 -5.81
CA GLY A 57 14.51 -4.23 -6.74
C GLY A 57 14.09 -5.49 -7.47
N LYS A 58 15.03 -6.37 -7.87
CA LYS A 58 14.70 -7.65 -8.51
C LYS A 58 13.83 -8.53 -7.61
N GLY A 59 14.16 -8.62 -6.32
CA GLY A 59 13.38 -9.40 -5.34
C GLY A 59 11.99 -8.81 -5.07
N HIS A 60 11.80 -7.51 -5.29
CA HIS A 60 10.53 -6.81 -5.11
C HIS A 60 9.77 -6.57 -6.43
N GLY A 61 10.28 -7.05 -7.56
CA GLY A 61 9.66 -6.83 -8.88
C GLY A 61 9.59 -5.35 -9.27
N THR A 62 10.57 -4.53 -8.87
CA THR A 62 10.59 -3.08 -9.13
C THR A 62 10.61 -2.78 -10.62
N ASP A 63 11.40 -3.51 -11.41
CA ASP A 63 11.40 -3.44 -12.87
C ASP A 63 10.03 -3.73 -13.47
N ARG A 64 9.38 -4.80 -13.02
CA ARG A 64 8.02 -5.18 -13.43
C ARG A 64 7.01 -4.08 -13.12
N ALA A 65 7.08 -3.52 -11.91
CA ALA A 65 6.21 -2.43 -11.47
C ALA A 65 6.37 -1.17 -12.33
N VAL A 66 7.61 -0.80 -12.68
CA VAL A 66 7.91 0.31 -13.59
C VAL A 66 7.30 0.05 -14.98
N ILE A 67 7.49 -1.14 -15.54
CA ILE A 67 6.93 -1.51 -16.85
C ILE A 67 5.40 -1.43 -16.84
N LEU A 68 4.75 -1.94 -15.79
CA LEU A 68 3.30 -1.86 -15.62
C LEU A 68 2.81 -0.40 -15.56
N GLY A 69 3.49 0.45 -14.78
CA GLY A 69 3.16 1.87 -14.71
C GLY A 69 3.31 2.59 -16.06
N LEU A 70 4.37 2.29 -16.81
CA LEU A 70 4.58 2.78 -18.19
C LEU A 70 3.55 2.23 -19.18
N ALA A 71 3.01 1.04 -18.94
CA ALA A 71 1.89 0.52 -19.72
C ALA A 71 0.55 1.20 -19.42
N GLY A 72 0.52 2.15 -18.46
CA GLY A 72 -0.69 2.88 -18.04
C GLY A 72 -1.49 2.18 -16.95
N GLU A 73 -0.99 1.07 -16.43
CA GLU A 73 -1.64 0.35 -15.33
C GLU A 73 -1.49 1.12 -14.01
N LYS A 74 -2.51 1.02 -13.16
CA LYS A 74 -2.52 1.68 -11.85
C LYS A 74 -2.58 0.62 -10.74
N PRO A 75 -1.82 0.78 -9.64
CA PRO A 75 -1.82 -0.22 -8.55
C PRO A 75 -3.21 -0.55 -8.01
N GLN A 76 -4.13 0.44 -8.00
CA GLN A 76 -5.47 0.30 -7.45
C GLN A 76 -6.41 -0.57 -8.30
N THR A 77 -6.19 -0.61 -9.61
CA THR A 77 -7.08 -1.27 -10.58
C THR A 77 -6.43 -2.43 -11.31
N MET A 78 -5.10 -2.62 -11.14
CA MET A 78 -4.36 -3.71 -11.77
C MET A 78 -4.96 -5.07 -11.40
N ASP A 79 -5.25 -5.86 -12.42
CA ASP A 79 -5.63 -7.25 -12.27
C ASP A 79 -4.36 -8.12 -12.19
N PRO A 80 -4.10 -8.79 -11.05
CA PRO A 80 -2.91 -9.62 -10.90
C PRO A 80 -2.79 -10.74 -11.93
N ASP A 81 -3.90 -11.25 -12.44
CA ASP A 81 -3.91 -12.34 -13.41
C ASP A 81 -3.50 -11.87 -14.82
N ARG A 82 -3.52 -10.55 -15.09
CA ARG A 82 -3.10 -9.94 -16.35
C ARG A 82 -1.66 -9.45 -16.37
N VAL A 83 -0.97 -9.47 -15.24
CA VAL A 83 0.39 -8.90 -15.10
C VAL A 83 1.34 -9.48 -16.13
N GLU A 84 1.39 -10.81 -16.27
CA GLU A 84 2.32 -11.47 -17.20
C GLU A 84 2.02 -11.13 -18.66
N ASP A 85 0.75 -11.00 -19.02
CA ASP A 85 0.34 -10.62 -20.37
C ASP A 85 0.75 -9.19 -20.71
N VAL A 86 0.55 -8.24 -19.77
CA VAL A 86 0.97 -6.85 -19.98
C VAL A 86 2.49 -6.76 -20.15
N LEU A 87 3.26 -7.43 -19.30
CA LEU A 87 4.72 -7.43 -19.37
C LEU A 87 5.22 -8.05 -20.69
N ARG A 88 4.63 -9.16 -21.12
CA ARG A 88 4.95 -9.79 -22.39
C ARG A 88 4.66 -8.86 -23.58
N HIS A 89 3.48 -8.25 -23.62
CA HIS A 89 3.13 -7.30 -24.67
C HIS A 89 4.06 -6.10 -24.76
N MET A 90 4.49 -5.56 -23.60
CA MET A 90 5.46 -4.46 -23.56
C MET A 90 6.83 -4.89 -24.11
N ALA A 91 7.27 -6.10 -23.80
CA ALA A 91 8.53 -6.64 -24.31
C ALA A 91 8.48 -6.93 -25.82
N GLU A 92 7.40 -7.53 -26.32
CA GLU A 92 7.19 -7.84 -27.73
C GLU A 92 7.04 -6.59 -28.59
N ARG A 93 6.34 -5.59 -28.11
CA ARG A 93 6.14 -4.32 -28.82
C ARG A 93 7.45 -3.55 -28.98
N GLY A 94 8.35 -3.56 -28.02
CA GLY A 94 9.61 -2.82 -28.03
C GLY A 94 9.45 -1.30 -28.04
N SER A 95 8.27 -0.80 -27.74
CA SER A 95 7.96 0.63 -27.74
C SER A 95 6.95 1.03 -26.65
N LEU A 96 7.07 2.27 -26.18
CA LEU A 96 6.13 2.93 -25.30
C LEU A 96 5.17 3.81 -26.12
N VAL A 97 3.87 3.64 -25.92
CA VAL A 97 2.82 4.43 -26.58
C VAL A 97 2.52 5.65 -25.73
N LEU A 98 2.81 6.84 -26.25
CA LEU A 98 2.39 8.11 -25.65
C LEU A 98 0.99 8.49 -26.12
N THR A 99 0.80 8.51 -27.45
CA THR A 99 -0.49 8.70 -28.13
C THR A 99 -0.58 7.67 -29.27
N PRO A 100 -1.73 7.49 -29.93
CA PRO A 100 -1.86 6.57 -31.06
C PRO A 100 -0.81 6.77 -32.17
N ASP A 101 -0.39 8.02 -32.39
CA ASP A 101 0.54 8.40 -33.45
C ASP A 101 1.97 8.68 -32.93
N HIS A 102 2.21 8.53 -31.62
CA HIS A 102 3.51 8.84 -31.01
C HIS A 102 4.01 7.69 -30.13
N HIS A 103 5.10 7.08 -30.59
CA HIS A 103 5.74 5.94 -29.95
C HIS A 103 7.22 6.22 -29.69
N LEU A 104 7.69 5.90 -28.49
CA LEU A 104 9.11 5.94 -28.14
C LEU A 104 9.68 4.53 -28.09
N ALA A 105 10.92 4.35 -28.56
CA ALA A 105 11.61 3.08 -28.40
C ALA A 105 11.77 2.73 -26.91
N PHE A 106 11.40 1.54 -26.52
CA PHE A 106 11.54 1.06 -25.15
C PHE A 106 11.63 -0.46 -25.12
N ASN A 107 12.79 -0.97 -24.79
CA ASN A 107 13.00 -2.41 -24.56
C ASN A 107 13.21 -2.64 -23.06
N PRO A 108 12.25 -3.23 -22.33
CA PRO A 108 12.34 -3.43 -20.89
C PRO A 108 13.62 -4.11 -20.42
N ALA A 109 14.15 -5.07 -21.19
CA ALA A 109 15.36 -5.83 -20.82
C ALA A 109 16.64 -5.00 -20.89
N ARG A 110 16.66 -3.95 -21.73
CA ARG A 110 17.83 -3.08 -21.94
C ARG A 110 17.67 -1.74 -21.24
N ASP A 111 16.46 -1.19 -21.27
CA ASP A 111 16.20 0.21 -20.95
C ASP A 111 15.75 0.41 -19.49
N VAL A 112 15.48 -0.66 -18.72
CA VAL A 112 15.35 -0.64 -17.27
C VAL A 112 16.69 -1.04 -16.66
N ILE A 113 17.40 -0.06 -16.12
CA ILE A 113 18.79 -0.16 -15.67
C ILE A 113 18.82 -0.18 -14.14
N PHE A 114 19.50 -1.17 -13.56
CA PHE A 114 19.81 -1.23 -12.13
C PHE A 114 21.19 -0.61 -11.90
N ASP A 115 21.23 0.60 -11.35
CA ASP A 115 22.48 1.27 -11.03
C ASP A 115 22.90 0.95 -9.59
N PHE A 116 23.94 0.14 -9.45
CA PHE A 116 24.51 -0.27 -8.17
C PHE A 116 25.56 0.74 -7.63
N GLY A 117 25.64 1.91 -8.21
CA GLY A 117 26.44 3.02 -7.71
C GLY A 117 25.83 3.68 -6.45
N PRO A 118 26.38 4.83 -6.04
CA PRO A 118 25.85 5.57 -4.89
C PRO A 118 24.39 5.93 -5.05
N ALA A 119 23.63 5.88 -3.95
CA ALA A 119 22.26 6.35 -3.96
C ALA A 119 22.15 7.85 -4.31
N LEU A 120 21.05 8.24 -4.92
CA LEU A 120 20.79 9.65 -5.23
C LEU A 120 20.69 10.46 -3.93
N LYS A 121 21.15 11.72 -4.01
CA LYS A 121 20.97 12.65 -2.89
C LYS A 121 19.47 12.86 -2.63
N GLY A 122 19.08 12.72 -1.39
CA GLY A 122 17.70 12.96 -0.96
C GLY A 122 16.97 11.71 -0.45
N HIS A 123 17.05 10.55 -1.10
CA HIS A 123 16.43 9.32 -0.60
C HIS A 123 17.05 8.07 -1.25
N ALA A 124 17.07 6.95 -0.48
CA ALA A 124 17.65 5.69 -0.96
C ALA A 124 16.82 5.02 -2.08
N ASN A 125 15.55 5.34 -2.23
CA ASN A 125 14.66 4.74 -3.23
C ASN A 125 14.44 5.73 -4.39
N GLY A 126 15.46 5.95 -5.20
CA GLY A 126 15.41 6.85 -6.34
C GLY A 126 15.17 6.12 -7.66
N VAL A 127 14.37 6.70 -8.55
CA VAL A 127 14.20 6.27 -9.93
C VAL A 127 14.24 7.48 -10.86
N VAL A 128 15.02 7.37 -11.94
CA VAL A 128 15.18 8.41 -12.95
C VAL A 128 14.62 7.92 -14.29
N PHE A 129 13.69 8.67 -14.84
CA PHE A 129 13.16 8.46 -16.18
C PHE A 129 13.80 9.49 -17.12
N ARG A 130 14.24 9.05 -18.31
CA ARG A 130 14.78 9.95 -19.35
C ARG A 130 14.22 9.54 -20.70
N ILE A 131 13.80 10.55 -21.47
CA ILE A 131 13.57 10.42 -22.90
C ILE A 131 14.75 11.05 -23.60
N LEU A 132 15.36 10.28 -24.48
CA LEU A 132 16.57 10.64 -25.23
C LEU A 132 16.21 10.76 -26.71
N ASP A 133 16.87 11.67 -27.45
CA ASP A 133 16.84 11.69 -28.91
C ASP A 133 17.75 10.60 -29.50
N ASP A 134 17.86 10.58 -30.84
CA ASP A 134 18.68 9.61 -31.57
C ASP A 134 20.20 9.83 -31.32
N ASP A 135 20.61 11.03 -30.91
CA ASP A 135 21.97 11.38 -30.54
C ASP A 135 22.28 11.17 -29.05
N ASN A 136 21.34 10.59 -28.28
CA ASN A 136 21.35 10.40 -26.82
C ASN A 136 21.34 11.69 -26.00
N ASN A 137 20.93 12.84 -26.54
CA ASN A 137 20.66 14.01 -25.73
C ASN A 137 19.35 13.86 -24.97
N THR A 138 19.30 14.38 -23.76
CA THR A 138 18.11 14.30 -22.91
C THR A 138 17.06 15.33 -23.35
N LEU A 139 15.91 14.85 -23.82
CA LEU A 139 14.76 15.65 -24.18
C LEU A 139 13.83 15.94 -22.98
N LEU A 140 13.65 14.94 -22.12
CA LEU A 140 12.85 15.02 -20.91
C LEU A 140 13.48 14.16 -19.84
N SER A 141 13.57 14.66 -18.60
CA SER A 141 14.06 13.91 -17.47
C SER A 141 13.29 14.26 -16.21
N GLU A 142 12.95 13.25 -15.41
CA GLU A 142 12.36 13.45 -14.09
C GLU A 142 12.89 12.41 -13.11
N THR A 143 13.14 12.87 -11.89
CA THR A 143 13.58 12.03 -10.77
C THR A 143 12.46 11.89 -9.77
N TYR A 144 12.14 10.66 -9.40
CA TYR A 144 11.17 10.36 -8.36
C TYR A 144 11.81 9.61 -7.20
N PHE A 145 11.31 9.88 -6.01
CA PHE A 145 11.66 9.16 -4.77
C PHE A 145 10.43 8.47 -4.21
N SER A 146 10.53 7.15 -4.00
CA SER A 146 9.50 6.37 -3.31
C SER A 146 9.74 6.42 -1.80
N ILE A 147 8.93 7.19 -1.08
CA ILE A 147 9.12 7.52 0.33
C ILE A 147 8.34 6.63 1.30
N GLY A 148 7.95 5.43 0.85
CA GLY A 148 7.19 4.45 1.66
C GLY A 148 5.67 4.65 1.58
N GLY A 149 4.89 3.61 1.94
CA GLY A 149 3.43 3.63 1.91
C GLY A 149 2.81 3.94 0.54
N GLY A 150 3.54 3.69 -0.56
CA GLY A 150 3.10 4.03 -1.92
C GLY A 150 3.08 5.54 -2.22
N PHE A 151 3.74 6.36 -1.40
CA PHE A 151 3.93 7.79 -1.67
C PHE A 151 5.16 8.01 -2.55
N VAL A 152 5.03 8.95 -3.47
CA VAL A 152 6.08 9.34 -4.42
C VAL A 152 6.23 10.85 -4.43
N GLN A 153 7.45 11.33 -4.47
CA GLN A 153 7.80 12.74 -4.62
C GLN A 153 8.78 12.91 -5.78
N THR A 154 8.63 13.97 -6.56
CA THR A 154 9.70 14.42 -7.46
C THR A 154 10.86 15.01 -6.65
N GLU A 155 12.01 15.21 -7.28
CA GLU A 155 13.14 15.89 -6.65
C GLU A 155 12.75 17.29 -6.16
N GLN A 156 11.98 18.02 -6.95
CA GLN A 156 11.48 19.34 -6.59
C GLN A 156 10.49 19.31 -5.41
N GLU A 157 9.48 18.42 -5.46
CA GLU A 157 8.51 18.23 -4.36
C GLU A 157 9.22 17.87 -3.06
N ARG A 158 10.28 17.05 -3.15
CA ARG A 158 11.08 16.66 -2.00
C ARG A 158 11.91 17.81 -1.47
N ALA A 159 12.60 18.57 -2.32
CA ALA A 159 13.36 19.75 -1.92
C ALA A 159 12.47 20.78 -1.23
N GLN A 160 11.27 21.03 -1.76
CA GLN A 160 10.26 21.89 -1.14
C GLN A 160 9.81 21.36 0.22
N SER A 161 9.56 20.06 0.33
CA SER A 161 9.18 19.42 1.60
C SER A 161 10.27 19.52 2.65
N LEU A 162 11.54 19.42 2.26
CA LEU A 162 12.69 19.56 3.15
C LEU A 162 12.95 21.01 3.53
N ALA A 163 12.81 21.95 2.58
CA ALA A 163 13.00 23.39 2.82
C ALA A 163 11.88 23.98 3.68
N ALA A 164 10.66 23.52 3.48
CA ALA A 164 9.52 23.88 4.31
C ALA A 164 9.68 23.37 5.75
N GLY A 165 10.63 22.48 6.01
CA GLY A 165 10.80 21.81 7.27
C GLY A 165 9.54 21.00 7.63
N LYS A 166 9.22 20.91 8.92
CA LYS A 166 7.89 20.44 9.35
C LYS A 166 6.78 21.50 9.13
N ALA A 167 7.04 22.51 8.26
CA ALA A 167 6.05 23.49 7.87
C ALA A 167 4.91 22.77 7.14
N GLU A 168 3.77 22.88 7.72
CA GLU A 168 2.54 22.19 7.35
C GLU A 168 2.17 22.50 5.89
N ARG A 169 1.91 21.49 5.08
CA ARG A 169 1.00 21.68 3.95
C ARG A 169 -0.22 22.42 4.51
N PRO A 170 -0.85 23.34 3.75
CA PRO A 170 -2.05 24.00 4.23
C PRO A 170 -2.98 22.92 4.80
N ALA A 171 -3.11 22.94 6.11
CA ALA A 171 -3.85 21.90 6.82
C ALA A 171 -5.30 22.07 6.41
N VAL A 172 -5.89 21.05 5.80
CA VAL A 172 -7.35 21.00 5.71
C VAL A 172 -7.86 21.19 7.13
N ALA A 173 -8.58 22.28 7.34
CA ALA A 173 -9.17 22.55 8.66
C ALA A 173 -10.20 21.45 8.94
N VAL A 174 -9.91 20.62 9.94
CA VAL A 174 -10.78 19.52 10.34
C VAL A 174 -11.36 19.80 11.73
N PRO A 175 -12.57 19.31 12.03
CA PRO A 175 -13.23 19.55 13.32
C PRO A 175 -12.43 19.05 14.53
N TYR A 176 -11.73 17.93 14.37
CA TYR A 176 -11.02 17.26 15.48
C TYR A 176 -9.54 17.02 15.11
N PRO A 177 -8.70 18.08 15.08
CA PRO A 177 -7.28 17.95 14.78
C PRO A 177 -6.52 17.48 16.03
N PHE A 178 -5.82 16.35 15.94
CA PHE A 178 -4.96 15.85 17.00
C PHE A 178 -3.59 15.41 16.45
N ARG A 179 -2.55 15.58 17.23
CA ARG A 179 -1.16 15.21 16.90
C ARG A 179 -0.58 14.19 17.86
N THR A 180 -1.16 14.07 19.05
CA THR A 180 -0.76 13.12 20.09
C THR A 180 -1.95 12.29 20.55
N ALA A 181 -1.69 11.15 21.18
CA ALA A 181 -2.73 10.32 21.77
C ALA A 181 -3.45 11.05 22.92
N ALA A 182 -2.71 11.85 23.71
CA ALA A 182 -3.30 12.63 24.79
C ALA A 182 -4.32 13.65 24.26
N GLU A 183 -3.94 14.42 23.22
CA GLU A 183 -4.86 15.37 22.57
C GLU A 183 -6.10 14.67 22.00
N MET A 184 -5.92 13.51 21.37
CA MET A 184 -7.02 12.73 20.80
C MET A 184 -8.01 12.28 21.88
N LEU A 185 -7.51 11.74 22.99
CA LEU A 185 -8.35 11.28 24.11
C LEU A 185 -9.07 12.44 24.79
N GLU A 186 -8.37 13.53 25.10
CA GLU A 186 -8.94 14.72 25.71
C GLU A 186 -10.04 15.34 24.82
N MET A 187 -9.80 15.40 23.50
CA MET A 187 -10.76 15.92 22.54
C MET A 187 -12.01 15.05 22.48
N GLY A 188 -11.85 13.71 22.45
CA GLY A 188 -12.95 12.76 22.51
C GLY A 188 -13.79 12.91 23.80
N GLN A 189 -13.13 13.04 24.94
CA GLN A 189 -13.80 13.26 26.22
C GLN A 189 -14.60 14.57 26.21
N ARG A 190 -14.02 15.67 25.77
CA ARG A 190 -14.70 16.98 25.70
C ARG A 190 -15.89 16.98 24.74
N ALA A 191 -15.76 16.29 23.60
CA ALA A 191 -16.80 16.21 22.58
C ALA A 191 -17.86 15.13 22.87
N GLY A 192 -17.62 14.22 23.81
CA GLY A 192 -18.47 13.04 24.00
C GLY A 192 -18.46 12.08 22.80
N LEU A 193 -17.37 12.04 22.04
CA LEU A 193 -17.24 11.27 20.81
C LEU A 193 -16.17 10.18 20.92
N THR A 194 -16.43 9.07 20.23
CA THR A 194 -15.42 8.01 20.04
C THR A 194 -14.31 8.45 19.06
N ILE A 195 -13.17 7.78 19.10
CA ILE A 195 -12.06 8.02 18.15
C ILE A 195 -12.55 7.85 16.70
N ALA A 196 -13.33 6.81 16.42
CA ALA A 196 -13.89 6.56 15.11
C ALA A 196 -14.85 7.67 14.65
N ALA A 197 -15.70 8.18 15.56
CA ALA A 197 -16.63 9.28 15.28
C ALA A 197 -15.90 10.59 14.96
N MET A 198 -14.86 10.95 15.73
CA MET A 198 -14.01 12.11 15.45
C MET A 198 -13.29 11.96 14.11
N LYS A 199 -12.73 10.78 13.83
CA LYS A 199 -12.08 10.49 12.56
C LYS A 199 -13.06 10.60 11.41
N ARG A 200 -14.28 10.06 11.55
CA ARG A 200 -15.36 10.20 10.56
C ARG A 200 -15.69 11.66 10.30
N ALA A 201 -15.88 12.47 11.32
CA ALA A 201 -16.17 13.90 11.17
C ALA A 201 -15.04 14.63 10.41
N ASN A 202 -13.79 14.27 10.65
CA ASN A 202 -12.66 14.83 9.92
C ASN A 202 -12.66 14.43 8.43
N GLU A 203 -13.05 13.21 8.09
CA GLU A 203 -13.16 12.75 6.69
C GLU A 203 -14.28 13.46 5.92
N LEU A 204 -15.39 13.75 6.59
CA LEU A 204 -16.56 14.39 5.98
C LEU A 204 -16.36 15.86 5.58
N VAL A 205 -15.21 16.44 5.89
CA VAL A 205 -14.84 17.77 5.38
C VAL A 205 -14.59 17.75 3.86
N SER A 206 -14.15 16.62 3.32
CA SER A 206 -13.73 16.50 1.91
C SER A 206 -14.61 15.57 1.07
N GLN A 207 -15.58 14.88 1.65
CA GLN A 207 -16.44 13.93 0.93
C GLN A 207 -17.80 13.77 1.66
N SER A 208 -18.81 13.27 0.94
CA SER A 208 -20.11 12.98 1.54
C SER A 208 -20.07 11.74 2.43
N PRO A 209 -21.06 11.55 3.33
CA PRO A 209 -21.20 10.33 4.13
C PRO A 209 -21.28 9.06 3.27
N GLU A 210 -22.00 9.11 2.17
CA GLU A 210 -22.22 7.99 1.25
C GLU A 210 -20.92 7.63 0.52
N GLU A 211 -20.16 8.64 0.08
CA GLU A 211 -18.85 8.45 -0.56
C GLU A 211 -17.83 7.87 0.42
N LEU A 212 -17.79 8.36 1.67
CA LEU A 212 -16.93 7.83 2.71
C LEU A 212 -17.23 6.36 2.97
N ASP A 213 -18.50 6.02 3.16
CA ASP A 213 -18.93 4.65 3.45
C ASP A 213 -18.62 3.71 2.27
N ALA A 214 -18.92 4.11 1.04
CA ALA A 214 -18.60 3.34 -0.15
C ALA A 214 -17.08 3.13 -0.32
N ASN A 215 -16.27 4.13 0.00
CA ASN A 215 -14.82 4.03 -0.05
C ASN A 215 -14.25 3.11 1.04
N LEU A 216 -14.78 3.15 2.26
CA LEU A 216 -14.41 2.22 3.34
C LEU A 216 -14.78 0.77 2.98
N ASP A 217 -15.99 0.57 2.43
CA ASP A 217 -16.42 -0.75 1.96
C ASP A 217 -15.54 -1.27 0.82
N ARG A 218 -15.09 -0.40 -0.08
CA ARG A 218 -14.15 -0.76 -1.15
C ARG A 218 -12.81 -1.23 -0.60
N ILE A 219 -12.29 -0.58 0.47
CA ILE A 219 -11.07 -1.03 1.15
C ILE A 219 -11.28 -2.43 1.75
N TRP A 220 -12.36 -2.62 2.50
CA TRP A 220 -12.67 -3.94 3.08
C TRP A 220 -12.84 -5.02 2.01
N ASN A 221 -13.58 -4.73 0.96
CA ASN A 221 -13.78 -5.69 -0.14
C ASN A 221 -12.44 -6.11 -0.76
N ALA A 222 -11.51 -5.18 -0.99
CA ALA A 222 -10.19 -5.51 -1.50
C ALA A 222 -9.38 -6.37 -0.50
N MET A 223 -9.45 -6.10 0.80
CA MET A 223 -8.82 -6.93 1.84
C MET A 223 -9.41 -8.33 1.89
N ARG A 224 -10.74 -8.44 1.87
CA ARG A 224 -11.48 -9.71 1.89
C ARG A 224 -11.16 -10.57 0.66
N ASP A 225 -11.19 -9.96 -0.52
CA ASP A 225 -10.95 -10.65 -1.78
C ASP A 225 -9.50 -11.16 -1.87
N CYS A 226 -8.53 -10.36 -1.42
CA CYS A 226 -7.14 -10.78 -1.26
C CYS A 226 -7.01 -12.00 -0.34
N MET A 227 -7.61 -11.94 0.84
CA MET A 227 -7.59 -13.02 1.82
C MET A 227 -8.24 -14.29 1.28
N ASN A 228 -9.44 -14.17 0.70
CA ASN A 228 -10.16 -15.31 0.13
C ASN A 228 -9.35 -15.99 -0.99
N ARG A 229 -8.69 -15.20 -1.85
CA ARG A 229 -7.79 -15.73 -2.87
C ARG A 229 -6.63 -16.50 -2.24
N GLY A 230 -5.95 -15.94 -1.24
CA GLY A 230 -4.84 -16.58 -0.54
C GLY A 230 -5.24 -17.86 0.22
N LEU A 231 -6.50 -17.96 0.68
CA LEU A 231 -7.03 -19.16 1.33
C LEU A 231 -7.38 -20.30 0.36
N THR A 232 -7.33 -20.07 -0.94
CA THR A 232 -7.66 -21.07 -1.97
C THR A 232 -6.47 -21.44 -2.85
N LEU A 233 -5.52 -20.52 -3.03
CA LEU A 233 -4.37 -20.74 -3.91
C LEU A 233 -3.32 -21.62 -3.25
N THR A 234 -2.78 -22.53 -4.05
CA THR A 234 -1.68 -23.44 -3.69
C THR A 234 -0.46 -23.21 -4.58
N GLY A 235 0.59 -23.98 -4.41
CA GLY A 235 1.80 -23.92 -5.22
C GLY A 235 2.96 -23.21 -4.52
N THR A 236 3.86 -22.65 -5.31
CA THR A 236 5.12 -22.03 -4.83
C THR A 236 5.09 -20.54 -5.08
N LEU A 237 5.48 -19.77 -4.07
CA LEU A 237 5.64 -18.32 -4.17
C LEU A 237 6.81 -17.97 -5.11
N PRO A 238 6.74 -16.85 -5.84
CA PRO A 238 7.85 -16.39 -6.66
C PRO A 238 9.09 -16.07 -5.80
N GLY A 239 10.26 -16.13 -6.44
CA GLY A 239 11.55 -15.85 -5.81
C GLY A 239 12.42 -17.10 -5.63
N GLY A 240 13.69 -16.86 -5.28
CA GLY A 240 14.72 -17.91 -5.21
C GLY A 240 14.53 -18.93 -4.08
N LEU A 241 13.79 -18.59 -3.04
CA LEU A 241 13.58 -19.46 -1.86
C LEU A 241 12.58 -20.58 -2.08
N ARG A 242 11.80 -20.58 -3.17
CA ARG A 242 10.79 -21.59 -3.50
C ARG A 242 9.84 -21.94 -2.35
N ILE A 243 9.38 -20.93 -1.63
CA ILE A 243 8.48 -21.11 -0.48
C ILE A 243 7.13 -21.61 -0.96
N LYS A 244 6.65 -22.72 -0.39
CA LYS A 244 5.31 -23.23 -0.68
C LYS A 244 4.25 -22.39 0.03
N ARG A 245 3.12 -22.17 -0.64
CA ARG A 245 1.92 -21.63 0.01
C ARG A 245 1.39 -22.64 1.03
N ARG A 246 0.97 -22.15 2.17
CA ARG A 246 0.52 -22.95 3.32
C ARG A 246 -0.87 -22.58 3.81
N ALA A 247 -1.32 -21.35 3.50
CA ALA A 247 -2.56 -20.83 4.06
C ALA A 247 -3.77 -21.70 3.70
N ALA A 248 -3.90 -22.16 2.46
CA ALA A 248 -5.00 -23.01 2.03
C ALA A 248 -5.04 -24.35 2.81
N GLU A 249 -3.91 -25.03 2.93
CA GLU A 249 -3.84 -26.31 3.66
C GLU A 249 -4.18 -26.16 5.14
N ILE A 250 -3.64 -25.11 5.81
CA ILE A 250 -3.91 -24.86 7.22
C ILE A 250 -5.39 -24.50 7.42
N HIS A 251 -5.95 -23.68 6.54
CA HIS A 251 -7.36 -23.29 6.57
C HIS A 251 -8.30 -24.50 6.44
N ASP A 252 -8.00 -25.43 5.53
CA ASP A 252 -8.79 -26.63 5.35
C ASP A 252 -8.72 -27.55 6.58
N LYS A 253 -7.55 -27.69 7.21
CA LYS A 253 -7.40 -28.41 8.48
C LYS A 253 -8.23 -27.77 9.59
N LEU A 254 -8.16 -26.45 9.76
CA LEU A 254 -8.94 -25.72 10.76
C LEU A 254 -10.45 -25.88 10.53
N LYS A 255 -10.91 -25.91 9.27
CA LYS A 255 -12.31 -26.16 8.93
C LYS A 255 -12.75 -27.59 9.28
N GLN A 256 -11.95 -28.60 8.99
CA GLN A 256 -12.25 -29.98 9.32
C GLN A 256 -12.36 -30.22 10.83
N GLU A 257 -11.63 -29.44 11.61
CA GLU A 257 -11.69 -29.47 13.06
C GLU A 257 -12.87 -28.70 13.67
N GLN A 258 -13.56 -27.87 12.89
CA GLN A 258 -14.80 -27.20 13.33
C GLN A 258 -15.87 -28.27 13.57
N GLY A 259 -16.50 -28.22 14.74
CA GLY A 259 -17.50 -29.20 15.13
C GLY A 259 -17.01 -30.30 16.08
N ASN A 260 -15.72 -30.42 16.33
CA ASN A 260 -15.22 -31.22 17.42
C ASN A 260 -15.50 -30.55 18.77
N ASN A 261 -16.03 -31.31 19.75
CA ASN A 261 -16.36 -30.80 21.08
C ASN A 261 -15.12 -30.42 21.93
N ALA A 262 -13.90 -30.64 21.42
CA ALA A 262 -12.67 -30.27 22.11
C ALA A 262 -12.34 -28.79 21.83
N ILE A 263 -12.59 -27.92 22.80
CA ILE A 263 -12.19 -26.52 22.74
C ILE A 263 -10.69 -26.44 23.05
N GLN A 264 -9.92 -26.02 22.05
CA GLN A 264 -8.49 -25.73 22.24
C GLN A 264 -8.29 -24.19 22.18
N PRO A 265 -7.79 -23.54 23.24
CA PRO A 265 -7.71 -22.06 23.33
C PRO A 265 -6.87 -21.44 22.21
N HIS A 266 -5.84 -22.15 21.71
CA HIS A 266 -4.96 -21.66 20.65
C HIS A 266 -5.63 -21.60 19.25
N ARG A 267 -6.76 -22.27 19.03
CA ARG A 267 -7.46 -22.25 17.74
C ARG A 267 -7.82 -20.86 17.24
N LEU A 268 -8.17 -19.97 18.14
CA LEU A 268 -8.47 -18.58 17.76
C LEU A 268 -7.22 -17.87 17.20
N MET A 269 -6.05 -18.17 17.77
CA MET A 269 -4.77 -17.67 17.24
C MET A 269 -4.44 -18.28 15.88
N ASP A 270 -4.77 -19.55 15.66
CA ASP A 270 -4.53 -20.23 14.39
C ASP A 270 -5.41 -19.66 13.28
N TRP A 271 -6.68 -19.34 13.56
CA TRP A 271 -7.57 -18.64 12.62
C TRP A 271 -7.02 -17.26 12.25
N LEU A 272 -6.62 -16.47 13.24
CA LEU A 272 -6.04 -15.16 13.01
C LEU A 272 -4.75 -15.27 12.16
N SER A 273 -3.92 -16.25 12.49
CA SER A 273 -2.64 -16.49 11.80
C SER A 273 -2.84 -16.93 10.35
N VAL A 274 -3.79 -17.82 10.06
CA VAL A 274 -4.04 -18.28 8.69
C VAL A 274 -4.62 -17.20 7.81
N TYR A 275 -5.48 -16.33 8.34
CA TYR A 275 -5.99 -15.17 7.62
C TYR A 275 -4.87 -14.18 7.26
N ALA A 276 -3.98 -13.88 8.21
CA ALA A 276 -2.83 -13.02 7.95
C ALA A 276 -1.85 -13.66 6.95
N MET A 277 -1.61 -14.97 7.06
CA MET A 277 -0.76 -15.73 6.14
C MET A 277 -1.31 -15.70 4.72
N ALA A 278 -2.61 -15.86 4.52
CA ALA A 278 -3.26 -15.82 3.22
C ALA A 278 -2.99 -14.48 2.50
N VAL A 279 -3.14 -13.37 3.21
CA VAL A 279 -2.85 -12.03 2.66
C VAL A 279 -1.36 -11.86 2.38
N ASN A 280 -0.48 -12.36 3.27
CA ASN A 280 0.97 -12.25 3.07
C ASN A 280 1.45 -13.10 1.88
N GLU A 281 0.87 -14.25 1.64
CA GLU A 281 1.17 -15.09 0.47
C GLU A 281 0.71 -14.42 -0.82
N GLU A 282 -0.45 -13.77 -0.84
CA GLU A 282 -0.89 -12.95 -1.96
C GLU A 282 0.02 -11.75 -2.18
N ASN A 283 0.40 -11.04 -1.10
CA ASN A 283 1.37 -9.96 -1.18
C ASN A 283 2.70 -10.42 -1.81
N ALA A 284 3.25 -11.53 -1.33
CA ALA A 284 4.51 -12.08 -1.84
C ALA A 284 4.41 -12.53 -3.32
N ALA A 285 3.23 -12.95 -3.75
CA ALA A 285 2.97 -13.35 -5.12
C ALA A 285 2.74 -12.18 -6.10
N GLY A 286 2.75 -10.93 -5.62
CA GLY A 286 2.43 -9.77 -6.45
C GLY A 286 0.92 -9.55 -6.64
N GLY A 287 0.10 -10.19 -5.80
CA GLY A 287 -1.34 -10.05 -5.81
C GLY A 287 -1.81 -8.65 -5.37
N ARG A 288 -3.12 -8.40 -5.55
CA ARG A 288 -3.74 -7.15 -5.11
C ARG A 288 -3.93 -7.17 -3.60
N VAL A 289 -3.37 -6.17 -2.92
CA VAL A 289 -3.41 -6.04 -1.45
C VAL A 289 -3.79 -4.62 -1.06
N VAL A 290 -4.17 -4.45 0.22
CA VAL A 290 -4.30 -3.12 0.81
C VAL A 290 -3.08 -2.87 1.68
N THR A 291 -2.32 -1.82 1.38
CA THR A 291 -1.26 -1.30 2.24
C THR A 291 -1.87 -0.87 3.58
N ALA A 292 -1.39 -1.41 4.73
CA ALA A 292 -2.04 -1.21 6.04
C ALA A 292 -1.06 -1.32 7.24
N PRO A 293 -0.22 -0.32 7.55
CA PRO A 293 0.15 0.86 6.79
C PRO A 293 1.20 0.59 5.71
N THR A 294 1.75 -0.62 5.62
CA THR A 294 2.71 -1.08 4.61
C THR A 294 2.27 -2.40 4.01
N ASN A 295 2.90 -2.81 2.91
CA ASN A 295 2.61 -4.13 2.32
C ASN A 295 3.15 -5.27 3.18
N GLY A 296 4.30 -5.09 3.83
CA GLY A 296 4.87 -6.11 4.73
C GLY A 296 3.96 -6.47 5.92
N ALA A 297 3.12 -5.54 6.34
CA ALA A 297 2.14 -5.71 7.42
C ALA A 297 0.70 -5.87 6.93
N ALA A 298 0.46 -6.01 5.62
CA ALA A 298 -0.87 -5.98 5.01
C ALA A 298 -1.83 -7.06 5.53
N GLY A 299 -1.31 -8.14 6.12
CA GLY A 299 -2.12 -9.23 6.68
C GLY A 299 -2.78 -8.93 8.02
N VAL A 300 -2.25 -7.98 8.81
CA VAL A 300 -2.67 -7.80 10.22
C VAL A 300 -4.09 -7.25 10.32
N ILE A 301 -4.39 -6.16 9.63
CA ILE A 301 -5.72 -5.52 9.67
C ILE A 301 -6.82 -6.43 9.11
N PRO A 302 -6.71 -6.99 7.90
CA PRO A 302 -7.77 -7.84 7.36
C PRO A 302 -7.99 -9.12 8.17
N ALA A 303 -6.93 -9.71 8.72
CA ALA A 303 -7.06 -10.88 9.59
C ALA A 303 -7.85 -10.55 10.86
N THR A 304 -7.60 -9.40 11.47
CA THR A 304 -8.30 -8.97 12.68
C THR A 304 -9.76 -8.59 12.39
N ILE A 305 -10.06 -7.95 11.25
CA ILE A 305 -11.45 -7.69 10.83
C ILE A 305 -12.18 -9.02 10.55
N ARG A 306 -11.52 -9.98 9.92
CA ARG A 306 -12.11 -11.30 9.68
C ARG A 306 -12.38 -12.04 11.00
N TYR A 307 -11.45 -11.98 11.94
CA TYR A 307 -11.65 -12.49 13.30
C TYR A 307 -12.87 -11.81 13.97
N TYR A 308 -12.99 -10.49 13.86
CA TYR A 308 -14.14 -9.75 14.37
C TYR A 308 -15.45 -10.31 13.80
N LEU A 309 -15.54 -10.49 12.49
CA LEU A 309 -16.75 -10.99 11.81
C LEU A 309 -17.08 -12.44 12.15
N ASP A 310 -16.07 -13.32 12.27
CA ASP A 310 -16.30 -14.75 12.43
C ASP A 310 -16.46 -15.18 13.89
N HIS A 311 -15.91 -14.40 14.85
CA HIS A 311 -15.80 -14.84 16.24
C HIS A 311 -16.35 -13.87 17.27
N CYS A 312 -16.73 -12.66 16.92
CA CYS A 312 -17.28 -11.69 17.85
C CYS A 312 -18.82 -11.58 17.70
N LEU A 313 -19.52 -11.67 18.83
CA LEU A 313 -20.97 -11.51 18.84
C LEU A 313 -21.38 -10.09 18.44
N GLY A 314 -22.39 -9.98 17.58
CA GLY A 314 -22.90 -8.68 17.13
C GLY A 314 -22.04 -7.98 16.09
N ALA A 315 -21.04 -8.67 15.52
CA ALA A 315 -20.21 -8.14 14.45
C ALA A 315 -21.06 -7.88 13.19
N ASP A 316 -20.88 -6.69 12.62
CA ASP A 316 -21.59 -6.25 11.42
C ASP A 316 -20.72 -5.38 10.50
N HIS A 317 -21.28 -4.97 9.36
CA HIS A 317 -20.57 -4.11 8.40
C HIS A 317 -20.32 -2.69 8.92
N ALA A 318 -21.18 -2.16 9.81
CA ALA A 318 -20.97 -0.84 10.41
C ALA A 318 -19.75 -0.86 11.34
N GLY A 319 -19.55 -1.98 12.05
CA GLY A 319 -18.36 -2.21 12.86
C GLY A 319 -17.08 -2.24 12.04
N ILE A 320 -17.09 -2.79 10.82
CA ILE A 320 -15.91 -2.74 9.92
C ILE A 320 -15.50 -1.31 9.62
N ARG A 321 -16.46 -0.43 9.29
CA ARG A 321 -16.18 0.99 9.04
C ARG A 321 -15.63 1.68 10.28
N THR A 322 -16.20 1.39 11.46
CA THR A 322 -15.71 1.86 12.77
C THR A 322 -14.28 1.38 13.03
N PHE A 323 -14.00 0.11 12.75
CA PHE A 323 -12.66 -0.48 12.86
C PHE A 323 -11.65 0.28 12.00
N LEU A 324 -11.93 0.46 10.70
CA LEU A 324 -11.02 1.13 9.77
C LEU A 324 -10.75 2.59 10.16
N LEU A 325 -11.77 3.31 10.62
CA LEU A 325 -11.63 4.70 11.07
C LEU A 325 -10.77 4.80 12.33
N ALA A 326 -11.01 3.96 13.35
CA ALA A 326 -10.21 3.94 14.57
C ALA A 326 -8.76 3.53 14.28
N ALA A 327 -8.57 2.47 13.49
CA ALA A 327 -7.24 2.01 13.08
C ALA A 327 -6.48 3.09 12.31
N ALA A 328 -7.14 3.82 11.41
CA ALA A 328 -6.52 4.92 10.66
C ALA A 328 -6.14 6.11 11.55
N ALA A 329 -6.89 6.40 12.61
CA ALA A 329 -6.52 7.44 13.56
C ALA A 329 -5.18 7.12 14.25
N ILE A 330 -5.01 5.86 14.69
CA ILE A 330 -3.76 5.41 15.31
C ILE A 330 -2.62 5.37 14.28
N GLY A 331 -2.86 4.85 13.08
CA GLY A 331 -1.88 4.87 11.98
C GLY A 331 -1.41 6.28 11.63
N GLY A 332 -2.32 7.24 11.64
CA GLY A 332 -2.03 8.66 11.45
C GLY A 332 -1.12 9.24 12.55
N LEU A 333 -1.39 8.93 13.82
CA LEU A 333 -0.54 9.33 14.95
C LEU A 333 0.87 8.74 14.83
N ILE A 334 0.99 7.45 14.51
CA ILE A 334 2.29 6.79 14.35
C ILE A 334 3.05 7.43 13.19
N LYS A 335 2.41 7.63 12.04
CA LYS A 335 3.05 8.26 10.87
C LYS A 335 3.48 9.71 11.14
N HIS A 336 2.75 10.44 11.98
CA HIS A 336 3.08 11.82 12.32
C HIS A 336 4.29 11.92 13.27
N ASN A 337 4.38 11.03 14.25
CA ASN A 337 5.38 11.09 15.33
C ASN A 337 6.58 10.17 15.11
N ALA A 338 6.46 9.19 14.20
CA ALA A 338 7.50 8.21 13.89
C ALA A 338 7.46 7.86 12.40
N SER A 339 8.27 6.90 11.98
CA SER A 339 8.22 6.32 10.64
C SER A 339 7.44 5.00 10.66
N ILE A 340 6.70 4.77 9.57
CA ILE A 340 6.07 3.48 9.25
C ILE A 340 6.83 2.73 8.15
N SER A 341 7.96 3.27 7.68
CA SER A 341 8.75 2.70 6.58
C SER A 341 9.63 1.58 7.09
N GLY A 342 9.50 0.38 6.52
CA GLY A 342 10.41 -0.74 6.83
C GLY A 342 11.88 -0.44 6.54
N ALA A 343 12.16 0.45 5.59
CA ALA A 343 13.52 0.90 5.28
C ALA A 343 14.15 1.75 6.40
N GLU A 344 13.33 2.44 7.19
CA GLU A 344 13.78 3.32 8.28
C GLU A 344 13.73 2.63 9.64
N VAL A 345 12.65 1.89 9.92
CA VAL A 345 12.36 1.32 11.26
C VAL A 345 12.32 -0.21 11.29
N GLY A 346 12.57 -0.85 10.16
CA GLY A 346 12.53 -2.31 10.01
C GLY A 346 11.12 -2.90 10.06
N CYS A 347 11.04 -4.22 9.87
CA CYS A 347 9.77 -4.96 9.88
C CYS A 347 9.03 -4.85 11.22
N GLN A 348 9.74 -4.71 12.34
CA GLN A 348 9.14 -4.56 13.67
C GLN A 348 8.31 -3.27 13.77
N GLY A 349 8.80 -2.16 13.19
CA GLY A 349 8.05 -0.91 13.13
C GLY A 349 6.81 -1.01 12.25
N GLU A 350 6.88 -1.70 11.12
CA GLU A 350 5.74 -1.96 10.24
C GLU A 350 4.66 -2.79 10.93
N VAL A 351 5.03 -3.98 11.42
CA VAL A 351 4.10 -4.92 12.07
C VAL A 351 3.60 -4.37 13.40
N GLY A 352 4.47 -3.70 14.18
CA GLY A 352 4.07 -3.04 15.43
C GLY A 352 3.03 -1.95 15.20
N SER A 353 3.20 -1.13 14.14
CA SER A 353 2.20 -0.12 13.76
C SER A 353 0.87 -0.76 13.38
N ALA A 354 0.90 -1.77 12.51
CA ALA A 354 -0.31 -2.48 12.08
C ALA A 354 -1.02 -3.17 13.25
N SER A 355 -0.26 -3.75 14.20
CA SER A 355 -0.80 -4.39 15.40
C SER A 355 -1.46 -3.38 16.34
N ALA A 356 -0.85 -2.22 16.55
CA ALA A 356 -1.46 -1.14 17.33
C ALA A 356 -2.75 -0.62 16.67
N MET A 357 -2.75 -0.46 15.35
CA MET A 357 -3.93 -0.08 14.57
C MET A 357 -5.04 -1.13 14.68
N ALA A 358 -4.70 -2.42 14.56
CA ALA A 358 -5.64 -3.53 14.65
C ALA A 358 -6.26 -3.64 16.04
N ALA A 359 -5.43 -3.52 17.09
CA ALA A 359 -5.90 -3.53 18.48
C ALA A 359 -6.90 -2.39 18.74
N ALA A 360 -6.58 -1.17 18.30
CA ALA A 360 -7.47 -0.03 18.45
C ALA A 360 -8.77 -0.20 17.67
N GLY A 361 -8.70 -0.71 16.43
CA GLY A 361 -9.87 -0.99 15.61
C GLY A 361 -10.79 -2.03 16.25
N LEU A 362 -10.23 -3.14 16.72
CA LEU A 362 -10.98 -4.19 17.39
C LEU A 362 -11.62 -3.70 18.70
N CYS A 363 -10.84 -2.98 19.54
CA CYS A 363 -11.37 -2.37 20.77
C CYS A 363 -12.52 -1.43 20.48
N ALA A 364 -12.43 -0.60 19.45
CA ALA A 364 -13.52 0.32 19.08
C ALA A 364 -14.82 -0.39 18.72
N CYS A 365 -14.72 -1.62 18.17
CA CYS A 365 -15.89 -2.46 17.86
C CYS A 365 -16.44 -3.18 19.10
N LEU A 366 -15.58 -3.66 19.99
CA LEU A 366 -15.97 -4.48 21.15
C LEU A 366 -16.41 -3.69 22.37
N LEU A 367 -15.97 -2.42 22.51
CA LEU A 367 -16.32 -1.56 23.63
C LEU A 367 -17.81 -1.23 23.73
N TYR A 368 -18.59 -1.47 22.68
CA TYR A 368 -20.03 -1.41 22.73
C TYR A 368 -20.68 -2.59 23.48
N THR A 369 -19.97 -3.71 23.60
CA THR A 369 -20.49 -4.96 24.15
C THR A 369 -19.90 -5.32 25.50
N SER A 370 -18.85 -4.62 25.93
CA SER A 370 -18.20 -4.86 27.22
C SER A 370 -17.77 -3.53 27.84
N PRO A 371 -18.12 -3.23 29.10
CA PRO A 371 -17.51 -2.13 29.83
C PRO A 371 -16.05 -2.51 30.03
N SER A 372 -15.19 -2.19 29.06
CA SER A 372 -13.76 -2.37 29.26
C SER A 372 -13.31 -1.42 30.36
N PRO A 373 -12.66 -1.92 31.39
CA PRO A 373 -11.90 -1.06 32.24
C PRO A 373 -10.70 -0.56 31.46
N ARG A 374 -10.79 0.64 30.85
CA ARG A 374 -9.70 1.57 30.60
C ARG A 374 -8.39 1.06 29.99
#